data_eb7c3f9fefa60ee1dc66e4d55fb0169d
#
_entry.id   eb7c3f9fefa60ee1dc66e4d55fb0169d
#
_cell.length_a   1.000
_cell.length_b   1.000
_cell.length_c   1.000
_cell.angle_alpha   90.00
_cell.angle_beta   90.00
_cell.angle_gamma   90.00
#
_symmetry.space_group_name_H-M   'P 1'
#
loop_
_entity.id
_entity.type
_entity.pdbx_description
1 polymer ?
#
loop_
_entity_poly.entity_id
_entity_poly.type
_entity_poly.pdbx_seq_one_letter_code
_entity_poly.pdbx_strand_id
1 'polypeptide(L)'
;MRYFAVLLALVMLFTLPLSAGCAESAAADAPVVVLRVADYGDIYLELYPDIAPVTVENFLSLVDSGFYNGLTFHRIISGFMAQGGCPLGNGTGNSGRNIKGEFSSNGVDNPLQHERGVLSMARSSDPDSASCQFFIMHADAPHLDGSYAAFGRVISGMGVVDALCQNAHVTDSNGTVPKEDQPVITEAARADRAEAEAAAAREAANGAEGGVFDDPASGLSFPMPEGWRLERCENGVAAFTDGAAAFSLTAMDVWRQLGQAARTEYAAAGHTRDTLNTAAFNRGAFAASAGVTEDQLTEQTVNGSLWLAAAPEKDGAVRYYRLGAVNGTVIILAGDEKAVPAMEAVLSALTVE
;
A
#
# COMPACT_ATOMS: atom_id res chain seq x y z
N MET A 1 -80.04 6.89 -18.38
CA MET A 1 -79.96 6.87 -16.91
C MET A 1 -78.58 6.47 -16.49
N ARG A 2 -77.95 7.27 -15.61
CA ARG A 2 -76.80 7.12 -14.78
C ARG A 2 -75.45 7.53 -15.38
N TYR A 3 -75.04 8.66 -14.90
CA TYR A 3 -73.77 9.36 -15.08
C TYR A 3 -72.60 8.61 -14.46
N PHE A 4 -71.48 8.51 -15.21
CA PHE A 4 -70.19 8.20 -14.63
C PHE A 4 -69.36 9.47 -14.58
N ALA A 5 -69.13 9.97 -13.34
CA ALA A 5 -68.23 11.08 -13.07
C ALA A 5 -66.78 10.57 -13.10
N VAL A 6 -65.96 11.10 -13.98
CA VAL A 6 -64.52 10.91 -14.00
C VAL A 6 -63.88 11.97 -13.11
N LEU A 7 -63.33 11.53 -11.99
CA LEU A 7 -62.53 12.36 -11.07
C LEU A 7 -61.08 12.43 -11.58
N LEU A 8 -60.72 13.59 -12.12
CA LEU A 8 -59.35 13.87 -12.56
C LEU A 8 -58.53 14.31 -11.33
N ALA A 9 -57.72 13.43 -10.75
CA ALA A 9 -56.80 13.77 -9.69
C ALA A 9 -55.53 14.37 -10.30
N LEU A 10 -55.34 15.66 -10.10
CA LEU A 10 -54.17 16.42 -10.47
C LEU A 10 -53.03 16.10 -9.47
N VAL A 11 -52.11 15.21 -9.86
CA VAL A 11 -50.87 14.98 -9.10
C VAL A 11 -49.91 16.10 -9.44
N MET A 12 -49.77 17.09 -8.55
CA MET A 12 -48.66 18.04 -8.59
C MET A 12 -47.40 17.32 -8.13
N LEU A 13 -46.52 17.00 -9.09
CA LEU A 13 -45.13 16.59 -8.81
C LEU A 13 -44.38 17.83 -8.34
N PHE A 14 -44.16 17.96 -7.03
CA PHE A 14 -43.18 18.88 -6.48
C PHE A 14 -41.81 18.28 -6.75
N THR A 15 -41.14 18.70 -7.82
CA THR A 15 -39.71 18.50 -7.99
C THR A 15 -38.98 19.48 -7.08
N LEU A 16 -38.56 18.99 -5.91
CA LEU A 16 -37.52 19.66 -5.13
C LEU A 16 -36.22 19.56 -5.92
N PRO A 17 -35.51 20.67 -6.17
CA PRO A 17 -34.16 20.59 -6.67
C PRO A 17 -33.30 19.99 -5.55
N LEU A 18 -32.79 18.76 -5.78
CA LEU A 18 -31.72 18.19 -4.97
C LEU A 18 -30.50 19.08 -5.20
N SER A 19 -30.18 19.92 -4.22
CA SER A 19 -28.93 20.68 -4.20
C SER A 19 -27.78 19.75 -3.88
N ALA A 20 -27.33 18.98 -4.89
CA ALA A 20 -26.12 18.18 -4.86
C ALA A 20 -24.88 18.99 -5.31
N GLY A 21 -24.92 20.31 -5.18
CA GLY A 21 -23.92 21.19 -5.80
C GLY A 21 -22.77 21.69 -4.91
N CYS A 22 -22.73 21.36 -3.61
CA CYS A 22 -21.70 21.94 -2.74
C CYS A 22 -20.57 20.99 -2.28
N ALA A 23 -20.71 19.67 -2.43
CA ALA A 23 -19.66 18.73 -2.04
C ALA A 23 -18.70 18.42 -3.19
N GLU A 24 -19.16 18.48 -4.43
CA GLU A 24 -18.38 18.12 -5.61
C GLU A 24 -17.41 19.24 -6.07
N SER A 25 -17.73 20.52 -5.80
CA SER A 25 -16.85 21.63 -6.18
C SER A 25 -15.67 21.84 -5.24
N ALA A 26 -15.79 21.49 -3.95
CA ALA A 26 -14.68 21.60 -3.00
C ALA A 26 -13.60 20.49 -3.21
N ALA A 27 -14.01 19.32 -3.65
CA ALA A 27 -13.08 18.22 -3.97
C ALA A 27 -12.29 18.47 -5.27
N ALA A 28 -12.87 19.19 -6.25
CA ALA A 28 -12.21 19.48 -7.51
C ALA A 28 -11.02 20.46 -7.38
N ASP A 29 -11.01 21.32 -6.35
CA ASP A 29 -9.99 22.35 -6.12
C ASP A 29 -8.95 21.98 -5.04
N ALA A 30 -9.10 20.83 -4.37
CA ALA A 30 -8.16 20.40 -3.35
C ALA A 30 -6.76 20.16 -3.94
N PRO A 31 -5.69 20.72 -3.33
CA PRO A 31 -4.33 20.54 -3.83
C PRO A 31 -3.93 19.07 -3.82
N VAL A 32 -3.22 18.66 -4.87
CA VAL A 32 -2.64 17.32 -4.98
C VAL A 32 -1.12 17.42 -4.99
N VAL A 33 -0.46 16.51 -4.30
CA VAL A 33 1.00 16.35 -4.26
C VAL A 33 1.36 14.93 -4.63
N VAL A 34 2.41 14.75 -5.42
CA VAL A 34 3.03 13.45 -5.65
C VAL A 34 4.33 13.34 -4.85
N LEU A 35 4.51 12.21 -4.16
CA LEU A 35 5.79 11.79 -3.60
C LEU A 35 6.32 10.64 -4.44
N ARG A 36 7.43 10.84 -5.15
CA ARG A 36 8.14 9.79 -5.89
C ARG A 36 9.13 9.13 -4.98
N VAL A 37 8.96 7.86 -4.71
CA VAL A 37 9.83 7.09 -3.80
C VAL A 37 10.68 6.14 -4.61
N ALA A 38 12.03 6.29 -4.49
CA ALA A 38 12.97 5.46 -5.21
C ALA A 38 12.69 3.97 -5.00
N ASP A 39 12.67 3.21 -6.07
CA ASP A 39 12.45 1.75 -6.08
C ASP A 39 11.06 1.26 -5.58
N TYR A 40 10.14 2.21 -5.29
CA TYR A 40 8.81 1.88 -4.78
C TYR A 40 7.67 2.43 -5.65
N GLY A 41 7.84 3.62 -6.24
CA GLY A 41 6.84 4.26 -7.09
C GLY A 41 6.26 5.56 -6.51
N ASP A 42 5.10 5.95 -7.01
CA ASP A 42 4.49 7.24 -6.75
C ASP A 42 3.33 7.14 -5.77
N ILE A 43 3.26 8.09 -4.82
CA ILE A 43 2.15 8.24 -3.86
C ILE A 43 1.50 9.59 -4.13
N TYR A 44 0.23 9.61 -4.52
CA TYR A 44 -0.54 10.82 -4.75
C TYR A 44 -1.36 11.16 -3.52
N LEU A 45 -1.20 12.38 -3.03
CA LEU A 45 -1.78 12.90 -1.79
C LEU A 45 -2.76 14.03 -2.12
N GLU A 46 -4.02 13.90 -1.73
CA GLU A 46 -4.98 14.99 -1.70
C GLU A 46 -4.91 15.69 -0.35
N LEU A 47 -4.86 17.03 -0.35
CA LEU A 47 -4.71 17.83 0.87
C LEU A 47 -6.00 18.60 1.17
N TYR A 48 -6.27 18.83 2.45
CA TYR A 48 -7.52 19.44 2.94
C TYR A 48 -7.29 20.79 3.62
N PRO A 49 -7.07 21.89 2.85
CA PRO A 49 -6.84 23.23 3.41
C PRO A 49 -8.01 23.77 4.24
N ASP A 50 -9.23 23.31 3.98
CA ASP A 50 -10.41 23.71 4.76
C ASP A 50 -10.42 23.11 6.18
N ILE A 51 -9.70 22.01 6.39
CA ILE A 51 -9.61 21.30 7.68
C ILE A 51 -8.37 21.72 8.47
N ALA A 52 -7.22 21.81 7.79
CA ALA A 52 -5.95 22.11 8.41
C ALA A 52 -5.15 23.13 7.57
N PRO A 53 -5.62 24.40 7.47
CA PRO A 53 -5.04 25.40 6.57
C PRO A 53 -3.56 25.69 6.83
N VAL A 54 -3.16 25.85 8.09
CA VAL A 54 -1.76 26.15 8.46
C VAL A 54 -0.85 24.98 8.12
N THR A 55 -1.32 23.77 8.37
CA THR A 55 -0.57 22.53 8.08
C THR A 55 -0.40 22.35 6.58
N VAL A 56 -1.48 22.51 5.80
CA VAL A 56 -1.44 22.38 4.33
C VAL A 56 -0.55 23.45 3.71
N GLU A 57 -0.67 24.74 4.14
CA GLU A 57 0.19 25.82 3.67
C GLU A 57 1.68 25.52 3.93
N ASN A 58 2.02 25.08 5.15
CA ASN A 58 3.38 24.72 5.52
C ASN A 58 3.91 23.54 4.67
N PHE A 59 3.10 22.47 4.52
CA PHE A 59 3.49 21.30 3.74
C PHE A 59 3.73 21.68 2.27
N LEU A 60 2.80 22.43 1.65
CA LEU A 60 2.94 22.90 0.26
C LEU A 60 4.14 23.82 0.07
N SER A 61 4.42 24.71 1.02
CA SER A 61 5.62 25.58 0.96
C SER A 61 6.91 24.77 0.98
N LEU A 62 6.96 23.68 1.76
CA LEU A 62 8.10 22.77 1.80
C LEU A 62 8.21 21.95 0.50
N VAL A 63 7.09 21.50 -0.09
CA VAL A 63 7.04 20.84 -1.40
C VAL A 63 7.55 21.79 -2.49
N ASP A 64 7.01 23.01 -2.56
CA ASP A 64 7.34 24.00 -3.59
C ASP A 64 8.82 24.45 -3.53
N SER A 65 9.42 24.41 -2.33
CA SER A 65 10.86 24.71 -2.15
C SER A 65 11.77 23.50 -2.45
N GLY A 66 11.22 22.33 -2.76
CA GLY A 66 11.98 21.10 -2.94
C GLY A 66 12.59 20.54 -1.65
N PHE A 67 12.10 20.98 -0.48
CA PHE A 67 12.65 20.59 0.82
C PHE A 67 12.65 19.08 1.03
N TYR A 68 11.64 18.37 0.55
CA TYR A 68 11.50 16.94 0.73
C TYR A 68 12.36 16.10 -0.23
N ASN A 69 12.91 16.69 -1.28
CA ASN A 69 13.71 15.97 -2.27
C ASN A 69 15.02 15.46 -1.63
N GLY A 70 15.23 14.16 -1.71
CA GLY A 70 16.35 13.47 -1.06
C GLY A 70 16.13 13.13 0.41
N LEU A 71 15.01 13.54 1.01
CA LEU A 71 14.64 13.09 2.36
C LEU A 71 14.06 11.66 2.32
N THR A 72 13.86 11.06 3.49
CA THR A 72 13.62 9.63 3.61
C THR A 72 12.45 9.32 4.53
N PHE A 73 11.95 8.09 4.41
CA PHE A 73 11.13 7.45 5.43
C PHE A 73 12.05 6.78 6.46
N HIS A 74 12.21 7.41 7.61
CA HIS A 74 13.17 7.01 8.65
C HIS A 74 12.57 6.11 9.74
N ARG A 75 11.24 6.06 9.82
CA ARG A 75 10.50 5.24 10.78
C ARG A 75 9.29 4.60 10.11
N ILE A 76 9.25 3.26 10.09
CA ILE A 76 8.20 2.49 9.43
C ILE A 76 7.73 1.38 10.37
N ILE A 77 6.43 1.32 10.62
CA ILE A 77 5.81 0.27 11.43
C ILE A 77 4.68 -0.35 10.62
N SER A 78 4.86 -1.59 10.20
CA SER A 78 3.81 -2.36 9.53
C SER A 78 2.59 -2.50 10.44
N GLY A 79 1.39 -2.32 9.88
CA GLY A 79 0.14 -2.29 10.64
C GLY A 79 -0.10 -0.97 11.39
N PHE A 80 0.75 0.07 11.16
CA PHE A 80 0.55 1.38 11.78
C PHE A 80 0.79 2.53 10.80
N MET A 81 2.07 2.90 10.48
CA MET A 81 2.35 4.05 9.60
C MET A 81 3.77 4.03 9.01
N ALA A 82 3.98 4.83 7.96
CA ALA A 82 5.29 5.21 7.42
C ALA A 82 5.54 6.70 7.67
N GLN A 83 6.59 7.06 8.45
CA GLN A 83 6.94 8.42 8.82
C GLN A 83 8.19 8.89 8.09
N GLY A 84 8.10 10.06 7.46
CA GLY A 84 9.16 10.67 6.65
C GLY A 84 9.33 12.16 6.87
N GLY A 85 10.14 12.80 6.01
CA GLY A 85 10.33 14.25 5.97
C GLY A 85 11.27 14.82 7.02
N CYS A 86 12.08 13.99 7.70
CA CYS A 86 13.10 14.44 8.64
C CYS A 86 14.41 14.76 7.91
N PRO A 87 14.93 16.02 7.92
CA PRO A 87 16.18 16.38 7.22
C PRO A 87 17.41 15.66 7.77
N LEU A 88 17.36 15.15 9.01
CA LEU A 88 18.44 14.40 9.62
C LEU A 88 18.28 12.87 9.44
N GLY A 89 17.12 12.41 8.99
CA GLY A 89 16.82 10.99 8.81
C GLY A 89 16.76 10.18 10.12
N ASN A 90 16.56 10.83 11.27
CA ASN A 90 16.54 10.19 12.59
C ASN A 90 15.38 10.63 13.49
N GLY A 91 14.42 11.38 12.95
CA GLY A 91 13.24 11.88 13.66
C GLY A 91 13.47 13.13 14.51
N THR A 92 14.71 13.64 14.64
CA THR A 92 15.01 14.82 15.46
C THR A 92 15.12 16.13 14.69
N GLY A 93 15.18 16.06 13.33
CA GLY A 93 15.30 17.22 12.46
C GLY A 93 13.96 17.94 12.25
N ASN A 94 14.05 19.23 11.93
CA ASN A 94 12.91 20.08 11.60
C ASN A 94 13.27 21.03 10.45
N SER A 95 12.29 21.80 9.92
CA SER A 95 12.51 22.80 8.85
C SER A 95 13.03 24.16 9.35
N GLY A 96 13.26 24.31 10.64
CA GLY A 96 13.57 25.60 11.29
C GLY A 96 12.33 26.42 11.68
N ARG A 97 11.13 25.95 11.36
CA ARG A 97 9.84 26.58 11.72
C ARG A 97 8.89 25.53 12.29
N ASN A 98 8.30 25.83 13.43
CA ASN A 98 7.19 25.07 13.98
C ASN A 98 5.86 25.72 13.59
N ILE A 99 4.81 24.90 13.53
CA ILE A 99 3.44 25.34 13.22
C ILE A 99 2.50 24.95 14.35
N LYS A 100 1.38 25.67 14.46
CA LYS A 100 0.29 25.32 15.38
C LYS A 100 -0.28 23.95 15.00
N GLY A 101 -0.49 23.12 16.01
CA GLY A 101 -1.17 21.83 15.81
C GLY A 101 -2.65 22.00 15.60
N GLU A 102 -3.14 21.59 14.42
CA GLU A 102 -4.55 21.72 14.03
C GLU A 102 -5.31 20.44 14.32
N PHE A 103 -5.63 20.21 15.60
CA PHE A 103 -6.39 19.07 16.10
C PHE A 103 -7.22 19.42 17.34
N SER A 104 -8.23 18.60 17.65
CA SER A 104 -9.27 18.93 18.60
C SER A 104 -8.78 19.18 20.02
N SER A 105 -7.80 18.41 20.53
CA SER A 105 -7.23 18.65 21.87
C SER A 105 -6.38 19.92 21.95
N ASN A 106 -6.04 20.56 20.83
CA ASN A 106 -5.36 21.85 20.72
C ASN A 106 -6.31 23.00 20.30
N GLY A 107 -7.62 22.78 20.40
CA GLY A 107 -8.65 23.78 20.15
C GLY A 107 -8.95 24.09 18.69
N VAL A 108 -8.59 23.20 17.77
CA VAL A 108 -8.94 23.30 16.35
C VAL A 108 -9.84 22.11 16.00
N ASP A 109 -10.99 22.40 15.42
CA ASP A 109 -11.89 21.34 14.93
C ASP A 109 -11.27 20.66 13.71
N ASN A 110 -10.89 19.40 13.89
CA ASN A 110 -10.36 18.53 12.84
C ASN A 110 -11.05 17.18 12.92
N PRO A 111 -12.04 16.94 12.05
CA PRO A 111 -12.87 15.74 12.09
C PRO A 111 -12.21 14.53 11.41
N LEU A 112 -11.02 14.67 10.78
CA LEU A 112 -10.36 13.58 10.11
C LEU A 112 -9.93 12.51 11.11
N GLN A 113 -10.32 11.28 10.85
CA GLN A 113 -9.92 10.10 11.59
C GLN A 113 -8.65 9.53 10.97
N HIS A 114 -7.77 8.97 11.79
CA HIS A 114 -6.54 8.34 11.34
C HIS A 114 -6.83 6.93 10.80
N GLU A 115 -7.57 6.88 9.71
CA GLU A 115 -7.82 5.69 8.92
C GLU A 115 -6.67 5.41 7.95
N ARG A 116 -6.63 4.19 7.41
CA ARG A 116 -5.65 3.81 6.38
C ARG A 116 -5.62 4.83 5.24
N GLY A 117 -4.44 5.27 4.86
CA GLY A 117 -4.18 6.24 3.81
C GLY A 117 -4.22 7.71 4.26
N VAL A 118 -4.61 8.01 5.49
CA VAL A 118 -4.60 9.39 5.99
C VAL A 118 -3.17 9.90 6.19
N LEU A 119 -2.94 11.15 5.77
CA LEU A 119 -1.71 11.90 5.95
C LEU A 119 -1.83 12.82 7.16
N SER A 120 -0.86 12.76 8.09
CA SER A 120 -0.88 13.53 9.33
C SER A 120 0.51 14.04 9.70
N MET A 121 0.58 15.13 10.50
CA MET A 121 1.86 15.71 10.95
C MET A 121 2.40 15.01 12.18
N ALA A 122 3.67 14.63 12.12
CA ALA A 122 4.41 14.22 13.30
C ALA A 122 4.78 15.42 14.17
N ARG A 123 4.82 15.21 15.49
CA ARG A 123 5.18 16.22 16.49
C ARG A 123 5.86 15.62 17.72
N SER A 124 6.46 16.48 18.54
CA SER A 124 6.92 16.11 19.88
C SER A 124 5.76 16.16 20.90
N SER A 125 6.06 16.16 22.19
CA SER A 125 5.04 16.32 23.24
C SER A 125 4.34 17.69 23.23
N ASP A 126 5.02 18.74 22.72
CA ASP A 126 4.41 20.06 22.55
C ASP A 126 3.41 20.02 21.38
N PRO A 127 2.14 20.40 21.59
CA PRO A 127 1.12 20.46 20.55
C PRO A 127 1.51 21.30 19.33
N ASP A 128 2.27 22.37 19.51
CA ASP A 128 2.68 23.31 18.48
C ASP A 128 4.12 23.08 17.98
N SER A 129 4.60 21.83 18.05
CA SER A 129 5.95 21.44 17.62
C SER A 129 6.03 20.78 16.25
N ALA A 130 4.91 20.60 15.56
CA ALA A 130 4.91 20.09 14.19
C ALA A 130 5.73 21.02 13.28
N SER A 131 6.45 20.47 12.30
CA SER A 131 7.33 21.23 11.41
C SER A 131 7.30 20.68 9.98
N CYS A 132 8.14 19.69 9.68
CA CYS A 132 8.25 19.11 8.35
C CYS A 132 7.98 17.60 8.31
N GLN A 133 8.02 16.91 9.44
CA GLN A 133 7.83 15.47 9.47
C GLN A 133 6.35 15.12 9.38
N PHE A 134 6.04 14.18 8.51
CA PHE A 134 4.69 13.66 8.28
C PHE A 134 4.68 12.14 8.37
N PHE A 135 3.50 11.57 8.50
CA PHE A 135 3.31 10.13 8.39
C PHE A 135 2.05 9.79 7.58
N ILE A 136 2.11 8.66 6.89
CA ILE A 136 1.00 8.09 6.13
C ILE A 136 0.53 6.85 6.88
N MET A 137 -0.77 6.77 7.16
CA MET A 137 -1.35 5.64 7.87
C MET A 137 -1.36 4.38 7.00
N HIS A 138 -0.73 3.31 7.49
CA HIS A 138 -0.80 1.99 6.86
C HIS A 138 -2.04 1.21 7.31
N ALA A 139 -2.50 1.45 8.54
CA ALA A 139 -3.74 0.89 9.10
C ALA A 139 -4.42 1.92 10.00
N ASP A 140 -5.67 1.67 10.37
CA ASP A 140 -6.45 2.53 11.24
C ASP A 140 -5.84 2.66 12.64
N ALA A 141 -5.80 3.90 13.16
CA ALA A 141 -5.24 4.21 14.46
C ALA A 141 -6.07 5.26 15.21
N PRO A 142 -7.28 4.92 15.66
CA PRO A 142 -8.21 5.87 16.28
C PRO A 142 -7.68 6.51 17.58
N HIS A 143 -6.63 5.95 18.18
CA HIS A 143 -5.96 6.54 19.34
C HIS A 143 -5.18 7.84 19.03
N LEU A 144 -4.97 8.18 17.75
CA LEU A 144 -4.37 9.42 17.29
C LEU A 144 -5.40 10.53 17.07
N ASP A 145 -6.67 10.18 16.95
CA ASP A 145 -7.74 11.13 16.64
C ASP A 145 -7.82 12.24 17.68
N GLY A 146 -7.99 13.47 17.19
CA GLY A 146 -8.02 14.66 18.03
C GLY A 146 -6.71 15.02 18.71
N SER A 147 -5.59 14.30 18.46
CA SER A 147 -4.27 14.53 19.07
C SER A 147 -3.16 14.82 18.05
N TYR A 148 -3.41 14.59 16.77
CA TYR A 148 -2.52 14.88 15.66
C TYR A 148 -3.26 15.58 14.53
N ALA A 149 -2.54 16.43 13.77
CA ALA A 149 -3.10 17.18 12.67
C ALA A 149 -3.14 16.33 11.40
N ALA A 150 -4.22 15.61 11.18
CA ALA A 150 -4.53 14.98 9.91
C ALA A 150 -4.89 16.07 8.90
N PHE A 151 -4.32 16.05 7.68
CA PHE A 151 -4.45 17.16 6.73
C PHE A 151 -4.60 16.74 5.28
N GLY A 152 -4.70 15.44 5.00
CA GLY A 152 -4.86 14.88 3.67
C GLY A 152 -4.99 13.37 3.69
N ARG A 153 -5.03 12.79 2.51
CA ARG A 153 -5.06 11.34 2.31
C ARG A 153 -4.42 10.91 1.00
N VAL A 154 -4.00 9.68 0.94
CA VAL A 154 -3.60 9.01 -0.31
C VAL A 154 -4.81 8.80 -1.19
N ILE A 155 -4.74 9.22 -2.45
CA ILE A 155 -5.75 8.98 -3.48
C ILE A 155 -5.30 7.96 -4.53
N SER A 156 -3.99 7.73 -4.65
CA SER A 156 -3.40 6.61 -5.39
C SER A 156 -2.01 6.31 -4.83
N GLY A 157 -1.56 5.07 -4.93
CA GLY A 157 -0.25 4.63 -4.45
C GLY A 157 -0.27 4.03 -3.04
N MET A 158 -1.42 3.55 -2.55
CA MET A 158 -1.46 2.80 -1.29
C MET A 158 -0.65 1.51 -1.36
N GLY A 159 -0.53 0.88 -2.55
CA GLY A 159 0.37 -0.24 -2.77
C GLY A 159 1.85 0.10 -2.52
N VAL A 160 2.27 1.34 -2.81
CA VAL A 160 3.62 1.84 -2.47
C VAL A 160 3.80 1.95 -0.95
N VAL A 161 2.78 2.44 -0.21
CA VAL A 161 2.83 2.49 1.25
C VAL A 161 2.91 1.09 1.86
N ASP A 162 2.17 0.14 1.31
CA ASP A 162 2.24 -1.27 1.70
C ASP A 162 3.64 -1.85 1.45
N ALA A 163 4.21 -1.57 0.27
CA ALA A 163 5.56 -1.98 -0.07
C ALA A 163 6.63 -1.41 0.88
N LEU A 164 6.51 -0.13 1.25
CA LEU A 164 7.36 0.48 2.26
C LEU A 164 7.27 -0.28 3.59
N CYS A 165 6.07 -0.60 4.03
CA CYS A 165 5.83 -1.29 5.30
C CYS A 165 6.23 -2.77 5.30
N GLN A 166 6.23 -3.42 4.14
CA GLN A 166 6.63 -4.82 3.99
C GLN A 166 8.14 -5.00 3.86
N ASN A 167 8.78 -4.10 3.09
CA ASN A 167 10.17 -4.29 2.66
C ASN A 167 11.17 -3.47 3.48
N ALA A 168 10.73 -2.60 4.38
CA ALA A 168 11.64 -1.83 5.20
C ALA A 168 12.45 -2.71 6.14
N HIS A 169 13.78 -2.55 6.12
CA HIS A 169 14.65 -3.12 7.13
C HIS A 169 14.54 -2.31 8.41
N VAL A 170 13.74 -2.79 9.38
CA VAL A 170 13.58 -2.15 10.70
C VAL A 170 14.43 -2.86 11.75
N THR A 171 15.06 -2.09 12.64
CA THR A 171 16.00 -2.62 13.63
C THR A 171 15.45 -2.72 15.03
N ASP A 172 14.28 -2.14 15.28
CA ASP A 172 13.63 -2.16 16.59
C ASP A 172 12.10 -2.11 16.50
N SER A 173 11.43 -2.32 17.61
CA SER A 173 9.97 -2.26 17.69
C SER A 173 9.38 -0.86 17.51
N ASN A 174 10.21 0.20 17.54
CA ASN A 174 9.81 1.56 17.23
C ASN A 174 9.78 1.82 15.72
N GLY A 175 10.22 0.86 14.90
CA GLY A 175 10.23 0.96 13.45
C GLY A 175 11.39 1.77 12.88
N THR A 176 12.50 1.87 13.62
CA THR A 176 13.69 2.61 13.16
C THR A 176 14.31 1.94 11.94
N VAL A 177 14.44 2.69 10.84
CA VAL A 177 15.12 2.26 9.63
C VAL A 177 16.54 2.85 9.63
N PRO A 178 17.61 2.02 9.53
CA PRO A 178 18.98 2.51 9.40
C PRO A 178 19.11 3.49 8.23
N LYS A 179 19.93 4.52 8.37
CA LYS A 179 20.03 5.63 7.41
C LYS A 179 20.32 5.15 5.98
N GLU A 180 21.15 4.15 5.84
CA GLU A 180 21.55 3.54 4.57
C GLU A 180 20.45 2.71 3.91
N ASP A 181 19.42 2.30 4.67
CA ASP A 181 18.32 1.48 4.21
C ASP A 181 17.00 2.26 4.06
N GLN A 182 17.03 3.57 4.39
CA GLN A 182 15.82 4.41 4.35
C GLN A 182 15.33 4.62 2.92
N PRO A 183 14.04 4.33 2.62
CA PRO A 183 13.45 4.69 1.32
C PRO A 183 13.55 6.19 1.06
N VAL A 184 14.00 6.58 -0.12
CA VAL A 184 14.30 7.96 -0.49
C VAL A 184 13.14 8.57 -1.27
N ILE A 185 12.67 9.74 -0.86
CA ILE A 185 11.78 10.59 -1.64
C ILE A 185 12.65 11.31 -2.67
N THR A 186 12.65 10.84 -3.91
CA THR A 186 13.44 11.44 -5.00
C THR A 186 12.87 12.79 -5.42
N GLU A 187 11.55 12.92 -5.35
CA GLU A 187 10.83 14.15 -5.66
C GLU A 187 9.54 14.25 -4.84
N ALA A 188 9.25 15.44 -4.36
CA ALA A 188 7.93 15.84 -3.88
C ALA A 188 7.50 17.07 -4.67
N ALA A 189 6.40 16.97 -5.41
CA ALA A 189 5.93 18.03 -6.30
C ALA A 189 4.40 18.17 -6.28
N ARG A 190 3.89 19.35 -6.64
CA ARG A 190 2.45 19.47 -6.96
C ARG A 190 2.13 18.62 -8.18
N ALA A 191 1.00 17.95 -8.15
CA ALA A 191 0.51 17.14 -9.24
C ALA A 191 -0.85 17.66 -9.73
N ASP A 192 -1.13 17.41 -11.00
CA ASP A 192 -2.46 17.66 -11.53
C ASP A 192 -3.45 16.59 -11.03
N ARG A 193 -4.66 17.02 -10.66
CA ARG A 193 -5.71 16.11 -10.23
C ARG A 193 -5.99 15.02 -11.27
N ALA A 194 -6.02 15.38 -12.55
CA ALA A 194 -6.24 14.41 -13.63
C ALA A 194 -5.14 13.32 -13.70
N GLU A 195 -3.89 13.66 -13.38
CA GLU A 195 -2.79 12.70 -13.28
C GLU A 195 -3.04 11.71 -12.13
N ALA A 196 -3.39 12.24 -10.96
CA ALA A 196 -3.68 11.42 -9.78
C ALA A 196 -4.91 10.51 -9.98
N GLU A 197 -5.98 11.02 -10.59
CA GLU A 197 -7.17 10.24 -10.94
C GLU A 197 -6.87 9.15 -11.96
N ALA A 198 -6.01 9.42 -12.95
CA ALA A 198 -5.56 8.42 -13.91
C ALA A 198 -4.70 7.34 -13.24
N ALA A 199 -3.89 7.69 -12.25
CA ALA A 199 -3.13 6.75 -11.45
C ALA A 199 -4.06 5.89 -10.58
N ALA A 200 -5.05 6.50 -9.91
CA ALA A 200 -6.06 5.80 -9.11
C ALA A 200 -6.91 4.84 -9.97
N ALA A 201 -7.28 5.27 -11.18
CA ALA A 201 -8.01 4.41 -12.11
C ALA A 201 -7.18 3.19 -12.55
N ARG A 202 -5.87 3.36 -12.77
CA ARG A 202 -4.96 2.23 -13.06
C ARG A 202 -4.84 1.29 -11.87
N GLU A 203 -4.69 1.84 -10.66
CA GLU A 203 -4.63 1.06 -9.43
C GLU A 203 -5.95 0.29 -9.20
N ALA A 204 -7.10 0.92 -9.42
CA ALA A 204 -8.42 0.28 -9.32
C ALA A 204 -8.66 -0.79 -10.41
N ALA A 205 -8.03 -0.66 -11.56
CA ALA A 205 -8.09 -1.67 -12.63
C ALA A 205 -7.10 -2.83 -12.41
N ASN A 206 -6.19 -2.70 -11.45
CA ASN A 206 -5.22 -3.73 -11.13
C ASN A 206 -5.93 -5.02 -10.68
N GLY A 207 -5.61 -6.13 -11.35
CA GLY A 207 -6.22 -7.42 -11.07
C GLY A 207 -7.71 -7.54 -11.44
N ALA A 208 -8.26 -6.64 -12.27
CA ALA A 208 -9.60 -6.79 -12.82
C ALA A 208 -9.69 -8.01 -13.71
N GLU A 209 -10.90 -8.57 -13.86
CA GLU A 209 -11.16 -9.71 -14.76
C GLU A 209 -10.72 -9.38 -16.19
N GLY A 210 -9.90 -10.28 -16.77
CA GLY A 210 -9.33 -10.10 -18.11
C GLY A 210 -8.23 -9.02 -18.20
N GLY A 211 -7.82 -8.45 -17.09
CA GLY A 211 -6.74 -7.47 -16.98
C GLY A 211 -5.39 -8.09 -16.61
N VAL A 212 -4.56 -7.28 -15.97
CA VAL A 212 -3.25 -7.66 -15.45
C VAL A 212 -3.23 -7.36 -13.96
N PHE A 213 -2.61 -8.21 -13.17
CA PHE A 213 -2.22 -7.92 -11.80
C PHE A 213 -0.77 -7.47 -11.78
N ASP A 214 -0.51 -6.33 -11.16
CA ASP A 214 0.82 -5.77 -10.91
C ASP A 214 0.99 -5.52 -9.42
N ASP A 215 2.09 -6.01 -8.84
CA ASP A 215 2.47 -5.73 -7.47
C ASP A 215 3.73 -4.83 -7.43
N PRO A 216 3.59 -3.54 -7.15
CA PRO A 216 4.73 -2.61 -7.11
C PRO A 216 5.76 -2.97 -6.04
N ALA A 217 5.33 -3.69 -4.98
CA ALA A 217 6.20 -4.06 -3.87
C ALA A 217 7.25 -5.09 -4.27
N SER A 218 6.88 -6.03 -5.11
CA SER A 218 7.74 -7.14 -5.52
C SER A 218 8.16 -7.07 -7.00
N GLY A 219 7.58 -6.14 -7.78
CA GLY A 219 7.75 -6.08 -9.22
C GLY A 219 7.07 -7.22 -9.98
N LEU A 220 6.17 -7.95 -9.31
CA LEU A 220 5.50 -9.12 -9.88
C LEU A 220 4.31 -8.70 -10.72
N SER A 221 4.20 -9.27 -11.91
CA SER A 221 3.08 -9.04 -12.83
C SER A 221 2.66 -10.33 -13.51
N PHE A 222 1.36 -10.47 -13.75
CA PHE A 222 0.79 -11.55 -14.56
C PHE A 222 -0.61 -11.18 -15.09
N PRO A 223 -1.01 -11.74 -16.27
CA PRO A 223 -2.38 -11.61 -16.76
C PRO A 223 -3.33 -12.39 -15.86
N MET A 224 -4.47 -11.78 -15.54
CA MET A 224 -5.50 -12.44 -14.73
C MET A 224 -6.05 -13.66 -15.45
N PRO A 225 -6.12 -14.84 -14.79
CA PRO A 225 -6.80 -16.01 -15.36
C PRO A 225 -8.25 -15.70 -15.71
N GLU A 226 -8.78 -16.37 -16.76
CA GLU A 226 -10.16 -16.16 -17.21
C GLU A 226 -11.18 -16.39 -16.09
N GLY A 227 -12.07 -15.41 -15.88
CA GLY A 227 -13.10 -15.44 -14.83
C GLY A 227 -12.59 -15.06 -13.43
N TRP A 228 -11.30 -14.82 -13.26
CA TRP A 228 -10.71 -14.44 -11.97
C TRP A 228 -10.51 -12.94 -11.85
N ARG A 229 -10.60 -12.45 -10.61
CA ARG A 229 -10.33 -11.05 -10.27
C ARG A 229 -9.64 -10.94 -8.91
N LEU A 230 -8.93 -9.86 -8.71
CA LEU A 230 -8.42 -9.47 -7.40
C LEU A 230 -9.62 -9.11 -6.50
N GLU A 231 -9.69 -9.71 -5.32
CA GLU A 231 -10.69 -9.38 -4.30
C GLU A 231 -10.15 -8.35 -3.32
N ARG A 232 -8.90 -8.52 -2.91
CA ARG A 232 -8.18 -7.59 -2.03
C ARG A 232 -6.68 -7.76 -2.16
N CYS A 233 -5.94 -6.68 -1.89
CA CYS A 233 -4.50 -6.72 -1.72
C CYS A 233 -4.15 -5.91 -0.47
N GLU A 234 -3.72 -6.60 0.58
CA GLU A 234 -3.42 -5.99 1.88
C GLU A 234 -2.24 -6.72 2.54
N ASN A 235 -1.35 -5.97 3.17
CA ASN A 235 -0.22 -6.52 3.93
C ASN A 235 0.61 -7.55 3.13
N GLY A 236 0.81 -7.33 1.81
CA GLY A 236 1.57 -8.21 0.92
C GLY A 236 0.89 -9.52 0.56
N VAL A 237 -0.39 -9.63 0.83
CA VAL A 237 -1.21 -10.76 0.42
C VAL A 237 -2.28 -10.29 -0.55
N ALA A 238 -2.17 -10.73 -1.79
CA ALA A 238 -3.22 -10.57 -2.78
C ALA A 238 -4.15 -11.79 -2.74
N ALA A 239 -5.45 -11.57 -2.64
CA ALA A 239 -6.47 -12.62 -2.68
C ALA A 239 -7.28 -12.51 -3.96
N PHE A 240 -7.46 -13.62 -4.65
CA PHE A 240 -8.14 -13.72 -5.94
C PHE A 240 -9.31 -14.70 -5.85
N THR A 241 -10.38 -14.41 -6.59
CA THR A 241 -11.57 -15.26 -6.64
C THR A 241 -12.23 -15.25 -8.00
N ASP A 242 -12.88 -16.35 -8.38
CA ASP A 242 -13.86 -16.43 -9.46
C ASP A 242 -15.31 -16.46 -8.93
N GLY A 243 -15.50 -16.27 -7.62
CA GLY A 243 -16.78 -16.36 -6.92
C GLY A 243 -17.13 -17.77 -6.40
N ALA A 244 -16.44 -18.82 -6.86
CA ALA A 244 -16.64 -20.22 -6.44
C ALA A 244 -15.41 -20.84 -5.79
N ALA A 245 -14.24 -20.30 -6.11
CA ALA A 245 -12.94 -20.70 -5.57
C ALA A 245 -12.10 -19.45 -5.24
N ALA A 246 -11.06 -19.63 -4.44
CA ALA A 246 -10.14 -18.57 -4.09
C ALA A 246 -8.70 -19.10 -3.96
N PHE A 247 -7.73 -18.24 -4.31
CA PHE A 247 -6.34 -18.42 -3.92
C PHE A 247 -5.74 -17.11 -3.44
N SER A 248 -4.67 -17.21 -2.67
CA SER A 248 -3.86 -16.07 -2.25
C SER A 248 -2.47 -16.16 -2.87
N LEU A 249 -1.90 -15.00 -3.09
CA LEU A 249 -0.52 -14.84 -3.51
C LEU A 249 0.18 -13.94 -2.49
N THR A 250 1.33 -14.37 -2.03
CA THR A 250 2.25 -13.55 -1.24
C THR A 250 3.56 -13.46 -1.99
N ALA A 251 4.01 -12.25 -2.24
CA ALA A 251 5.30 -11.99 -2.86
C ALA A 251 6.19 -11.20 -1.89
N MET A 252 7.47 -11.57 -1.78
CA MET A 252 8.37 -11.02 -0.78
C MET A 252 9.76 -10.82 -1.37
N ASP A 253 10.19 -9.56 -1.47
CA ASP A 253 11.55 -9.22 -1.86
C ASP A 253 12.49 -9.38 -0.65
N VAL A 254 13.05 -10.57 -0.52
CA VAL A 254 13.95 -10.89 0.61
C VAL A 254 15.23 -10.04 0.58
N TRP A 255 15.69 -9.65 -0.60
CA TRP A 255 16.88 -8.80 -0.72
C TRP A 255 16.65 -7.41 -0.14
N ARG A 256 15.46 -6.81 -0.37
CA ARG A 256 15.10 -5.50 0.21
C ARG A 256 14.97 -5.55 1.73
N GLN A 257 14.51 -6.66 2.29
CA GLN A 257 14.40 -6.84 3.74
C GLN A 257 15.75 -6.98 4.45
N LEU A 258 16.81 -7.34 3.71
CA LEU A 258 18.16 -7.32 4.24
C LEU A 258 18.67 -5.87 4.32
N GLY A 259 19.21 -5.47 5.47
CA GLY A 259 19.91 -4.21 5.61
C GLY A 259 21.16 -4.14 4.73
N GLN A 260 21.61 -2.92 4.43
CA GLN A 260 22.76 -2.65 3.56
C GLN A 260 24.02 -3.42 4.00
N ALA A 261 24.26 -3.53 5.31
CA ALA A 261 25.41 -4.26 5.85
C ALA A 261 25.35 -5.75 5.45
N ALA A 262 24.20 -6.41 5.62
CA ALA A 262 23.99 -7.79 5.25
C ALA A 262 24.09 -7.96 3.73
N ARG A 263 23.48 -7.08 2.92
CA ARG A 263 23.62 -7.09 1.46
C ARG A 263 25.09 -7.02 1.01
N THR A 264 25.89 -6.15 1.66
CA THR A 264 27.32 -6.01 1.37
C THR A 264 28.10 -7.29 1.70
N GLU A 265 27.80 -7.93 2.83
CA GLU A 265 28.41 -9.20 3.25
C GLU A 265 28.07 -10.34 2.28
N TYR A 266 26.79 -10.46 1.89
CA TYR A 266 26.35 -11.45 0.92
C TYR A 266 26.97 -11.23 -0.47
N ALA A 267 27.08 -9.96 -0.91
CA ALA A 267 27.75 -9.64 -2.18
C ALA A 267 29.25 -9.97 -2.14
N ALA A 268 29.93 -9.72 -1.02
CA ALA A 268 31.34 -10.10 -0.83
C ALA A 268 31.53 -11.63 -0.83
N ALA A 269 30.52 -12.40 -0.42
CA ALA A 269 30.49 -13.85 -0.50
C ALA A 269 30.12 -14.39 -1.91
N GLY A 270 29.90 -13.52 -2.89
CA GLY A 270 29.55 -13.89 -4.27
C GLY A 270 28.05 -14.12 -4.51
N HIS A 271 27.20 -13.73 -3.58
CA HIS A 271 25.74 -13.81 -3.76
C HIS A 271 25.20 -12.55 -4.45
N THR A 272 24.26 -12.75 -5.34
CA THR A 272 23.44 -11.70 -5.94
C THR A 272 22.03 -11.74 -5.35
N ARG A 273 21.18 -10.77 -5.70
CA ARG A 273 19.75 -10.80 -5.38
C ARG A 273 19.13 -12.17 -5.74
N ASP A 274 19.37 -12.65 -6.95
CA ASP A 274 18.82 -13.93 -7.44
C ASP A 274 19.36 -15.14 -6.68
N THR A 275 20.65 -15.17 -6.39
CA THR A 275 21.26 -16.29 -5.65
C THR A 275 20.86 -16.30 -4.18
N LEU A 276 20.63 -15.13 -3.57
CA LEU A 276 20.14 -15.06 -2.20
C LEU A 276 18.76 -15.68 -2.07
N ASN A 277 17.85 -15.35 -2.98
CA ASN A 277 16.50 -15.92 -2.94
C ASN A 277 16.49 -17.43 -3.16
N THR A 278 17.39 -17.93 -4.01
CA THR A 278 17.62 -19.36 -4.16
C THR A 278 18.16 -19.99 -2.87
N ALA A 279 19.05 -19.28 -2.15
CA ALA A 279 19.58 -19.72 -0.86
C ALA A 279 18.57 -19.63 0.28
N ALA A 280 17.68 -18.61 0.26
CA ALA A 280 16.56 -18.44 1.19
C ALA A 280 15.42 -19.44 0.93
N PHE A 281 15.44 -20.13 -0.20
CA PHE A 281 14.48 -21.14 -0.59
C PHE A 281 14.69 -22.41 0.26
N ASN A 282 14.18 -22.36 1.47
CA ASN A 282 14.36 -23.43 2.44
C ASN A 282 13.21 -24.43 2.35
N ARG A 283 13.52 -25.61 1.81
CA ARG A 283 12.59 -26.75 1.68
C ARG A 283 11.94 -27.12 3.01
N GLY A 284 12.75 -27.22 4.07
CA GLY A 284 12.26 -27.61 5.38
C GLY A 284 11.35 -26.56 6.02
N ALA A 285 11.67 -25.27 5.87
CA ALA A 285 10.81 -24.19 6.36
C ALA A 285 9.47 -24.15 5.64
N PHE A 286 9.46 -24.35 4.32
CA PHE A 286 8.23 -24.44 3.54
C PHE A 286 7.40 -25.67 3.92
N ALA A 287 8.01 -26.85 4.02
CA ALA A 287 7.32 -28.06 4.46
C ALA A 287 6.65 -27.84 5.85
N ALA A 288 7.40 -27.29 6.80
CA ALA A 288 6.86 -26.97 8.13
C ALA A 288 5.70 -25.96 8.08
N SER A 289 5.81 -24.91 7.27
CA SER A 289 4.75 -23.90 7.11
C SER A 289 3.50 -24.45 6.42
N ALA A 290 3.69 -25.36 5.47
CA ALA A 290 2.59 -26.06 4.81
C ALA A 290 1.99 -27.22 5.65
N GLY A 291 2.63 -27.59 6.76
CA GLY A 291 2.17 -28.68 7.62
C GLY A 291 2.43 -30.08 7.05
N VAL A 292 3.48 -30.23 6.23
CA VAL A 292 3.92 -31.49 5.61
C VAL A 292 5.38 -31.79 5.97
N THR A 293 5.87 -32.95 5.58
CA THR A 293 7.30 -33.32 5.65
C THR A 293 8.00 -33.03 4.30
N GLU A 294 9.32 -32.90 4.31
CA GLU A 294 10.06 -32.56 3.09
C GLU A 294 9.93 -33.60 1.95
N ASP A 295 9.76 -34.87 2.30
CA ASP A 295 9.54 -35.97 1.36
C ASP A 295 8.14 -35.95 0.70
N GLN A 296 7.20 -35.24 1.29
CA GLN A 296 5.87 -35.00 0.71
C GLN A 296 5.84 -33.82 -0.28
N LEU A 297 6.93 -33.06 -0.39
CA LEU A 297 7.04 -31.99 -1.37
C LEU A 297 7.33 -32.55 -2.76
N THR A 298 6.61 -32.01 -3.75
CA THR A 298 6.90 -32.27 -5.16
C THR A 298 7.60 -31.08 -5.81
N GLU A 299 8.47 -31.35 -6.79
CA GLU A 299 9.22 -30.32 -7.50
C GLU A 299 8.65 -30.14 -8.91
N GLN A 300 8.57 -28.91 -9.35
CA GLN A 300 8.16 -28.52 -10.68
C GLN A 300 9.04 -27.37 -11.17
N THR A 301 9.49 -27.43 -12.42
CA THR A 301 10.20 -26.32 -13.05
C THR A 301 9.26 -25.62 -14.02
N VAL A 302 9.03 -24.31 -13.80
CA VAL A 302 8.21 -23.47 -14.67
C VAL A 302 9.04 -22.26 -15.08
N ASN A 303 9.14 -21.99 -16.36
CA ASN A 303 9.93 -20.88 -16.92
C ASN A 303 11.38 -20.81 -16.40
N GLY A 304 12.02 -21.97 -16.18
CA GLY A 304 13.38 -22.06 -15.66
C GLY A 304 13.51 -21.90 -14.13
N SER A 305 12.46 -21.54 -13.44
CA SER A 305 12.44 -21.42 -11.97
C SER A 305 11.93 -22.70 -11.32
N LEU A 306 12.54 -23.07 -10.19
CA LEU A 306 12.10 -24.21 -9.39
C LEU A 306 10.93 -23.82 -8.49
N TRP A 307 9.90 -24.63 -8.50
CA TRP A 307 8.76 -24.53 -7.63
C TRP A 307 8.59 -25.77 -6.77
N LEU A 308 8.31 -25.60 -5.49
CA LEU A 308 7.90 -26.66 -4.58
C LEU A 308 6.39 -26.65 -4.43
N ALA A 309 5.79 -27.84 -4.42
CA ALA A 309 4.36 -28.00 -4.23
C ALA A 309 4.07 -28.87 -3.01
N ALA A 310 3.06 -28.49 -2.25
CA ALA A 310 2.51 -29.24 -1.14
C ALA A 310 0.98 -29.28 -1.25
N ALA A 311 0.37 -30.39 -0.84
CA ALA A 311 -1.07 -30.57 -0.83
C ALA A 311 -1.52 -31.26 0.48
N PRO A 312 -1.35 -30.58 1.64
CA PRO A 312 -1.77 -31.15 2.91
C PRO A 312 -3.29 -31.15 3.06
N GLU A 313 -3.81 -32.17 3.73
CA GLU A 313 -5.17 -32.19 4.21
C GLU A 313 -5.23 -31.65 5.63
N LYS A 314 -6.10 -30.67 5.87
CA LYS A 314 -6.36 -30.09 7.18
C LYS A 314 -7.86 -29.82 7.33
N ASP A 315 -8.44 -30.26 8.43
CA ASP A 315 -9.87 -30.07 8.73
C ASP A 315 -10.82 -30.59 7.63
N GLY A 316 -10.42 -31.67 6.92
CA GLY A 316 -11.18 -32.29 5.85
C GLY A 316 -11.14 -31.53 4.51
N ALA A 317 -10.29 -30.52 4.37
CA ALA A 317 -10.05 -29.79 3.14
C ALA A 317 -8.58 -29.86 2.71
N VAL A 318 -8.34 -30.12 1.42
CA VAL A 318 -6.99 -30.08 0.85
C VAL A 318 -6.66 -28.64 0.49
N ARG A 319 -5.52 -28.17 0.97
CA ARG A 319 -4.94 -26.89 0.57
C ARG A 319 -3.74 -27.13 -0.34
N TYR A 320 -3.70 -26.38 -1.43
CA TYR A 320 -2.61 -26.47 -2.39
C TYR A 320 -1.69 -25.27 -2.22
N TYR A 321 -0.39 -25.53 -2.08
CA TYR A 321 0.64 -24.52 -1.93
C TYR A 321 1.66 -24.64 -3.05
N ARG A 322 2.13 -23.50 -3.54
CA ARG A 322 3.26 -23.38 -4.45
C ARG A 322 4.23 -22.36 -3.88
N LEU A 323 5.49 -22.73 -3.79
CA LEU A 323 6.58 -21.85 -3.37
C LEU A 323 7.64 -21.80 -4.46
N GLY A 324 8.02 -20.61 -4.89
CA GLY A 324 9.09 -20.39 -5.85
C GLY A 324 9.88 -19.12 -5.57
N ALA A 325 10.94 -18.93 -6.33
CA ALA A 325 11.72 -17.70 -6.35
C ALA A 325 12.01 -17.30 -7.80
N VAL A 326 11.68 -16.07 -8.14
CA VAL A 326 11.89 -15.48 -9.48
C VAL A 326 12.51 -14.10 -9.30
N ASN A 327 13.64 -13.84 -9.96
CA ASN A 327 14.36 -12.56 -9.93
C ASN A 327 14.47 -11.92 -8.53
N GLY A 328 14.76 -12.73 -7.51
CA GLY A 328 14.96 -12.20 -6.18
C GLY A 328 13.68 -12.06 -5.34
N THR A 329 12.54 -12.40 -5.88
CA THR A 329 11.27 -12.39 -5.18
C THR A 329 10.83 -13.80 -4.84
N VAL A 330 10.60 -14.08 -3.56
CA VAL A 330 9.98 -15.31 -3.09
C VAL A 330 8.47 -15.19 -3.23
N ILE A 331 7.84 -16.17 -3.86
CA ILE A 331 6.42 -16.15 -4.19
C ILE A 331 5.76 -17.40 -3.61
N ILE A 332 4.67 -17.19 -2.89
CA ILE A 332 3.85 -18.25 -2.33
C ILE A 332 2.42 -18.10 -2.87
N LEU A 333 1.92 -19.15 -3.53
CA LEU A 333 0.49 -19.26 -3.84
C LEU A 333 -0.14 -20.31 -2.94
N ALA A 334 -1.31 -20.02 -2.43
CA ALA A 334 -2.08 -20.95 -1.61
C ALA A 334 -3.57 -20.89 -1.99
N GLY A 335 -4.18 -22.03 -2.25
CA GLY A 335 -5.58 -22.11 -2.67
C GLY A 335 -6.22 -23.45 -2.40
N ASP A 336 -7.49 -23.58 -2.72
CA ASP A 336 -8.23 -24.84 -2.71
C ASP A 336 -8.07 -25.63 -4.03
N GLU A 337 -8.63 -26.82 -4.10
CA GLU A 337 -8.53 -27.69 -5.27
C GLU A 337 -9.06 -27.03 -6.55
N LYS A 338 -10.12 -26.24 -6.44
CA LYS A 338 -10.73 -25.57 -7.60
C LYS A 338 -9.89 -24.43 -8.13
N ALA A 339 -9.04 -23.84 -7.30
CA ALA A 339 -8.13 -22.76 -7.68
C ALA A 339 -6.85 -23.25 -8.36
N VAL A 340 -6.53 -24.56 -8.31
CA VAL A 340 -5.28 -25.10 -8.88
C VAL A 340 -5.07 -24.71 -10.34
N PRO A 341 -6.05 -24.83 -11.26
CA PRO A 341 -5.85 -24.43 -12.66
C PRO A 341 -5.48 -22.94 -12.81
N ALA A 342 -6.08 -22.05 -12.02
CA ALA A 342 -5.76 -20.62 -12.04
C ALA A 342 -4.36 -20.37 -11.46
N MET A 343 -3.98 -21.03 -10.38
CA MET A 343 -2.64 -20.95 -9.81
C MET A 343 -1.57 -21.40 -10.81
N GLU A 344 -1.79 -22.48 -11.55
CA GLU A 344 -0.86 -22.98 -12.59
C GLU A 344 -0.80 -21.99 -13.79
N ALA A 345 -1.92 -21.36 -14.15
CA ALA A 345 -1.93 -20.30 -15.17
C ALA A 345 -1.09 -19.10 -14.73
N VAL A 346 -1.22 -18.67 -13.47
CA VAL A 346 -0.38 -17.61 -12.87
C VAL A 346 1.09 -17.99 -12.94
N LEU A 347 1.48 -19.18 -12.47
CA LEU A 347 2.86 -19.66 -12.51
C LEU A 347 3.49 -19.62 -13.90
N SER A 348 2.68 -19.96 -14.90
CA SER A 348 3.14 -20.08 -16.30
C SER A 348 3.34 -18.72 -16.97
N ALA A 349 2.65 -17.70 -16.50
CA ALA A 349 2.59 -16.37 -17.12
C ALA A 349 3.26 -15.25 -16.30
N LEU A 350 3.64 -15.55 -15.06
CA LEU A 350 4.17 -14.53 -14.15
C LEU A 350 5.54 -14.01 -14.59
N THR A 351 5.74 -12.71 -14.43
CA THR A 351 7.02 -12.01 -14.59
C THR A 351 7.37 -11.27 -13.31
N VAL A 352 8.64 -11.02 -13.07
CA VAL A 352 9.16 -10.18 -11.98
C VAL A 352 10.21 -9.26 -12.59
N GLU A 353 10.01 -7.94 -12.48
CA GLU A 353 10.92 -6.88 -12.94
C GLU A 353 11.97 -6.51 -11.89
#